data_24129cc0ed6c25744a47c7cb0c723efa
#
_entry.id   24129cc0ed6c25744a47c7cb0c723efa
#
_cell.length_a   1.000
_cell.length_b   1.000
_cell.length_c   1.000
_cell.angle_alpha   90.00
_cell.angle_beta   90.00
_cell.angle_gamma   90.00
#
_symmetry.space_group_name_H-M   'P 1'
#
loop_
_entity.id
_entity.type
_entity.pdbx_description
1 polymer ?
#
loop_
_entity_poly.entity_id
_entity_poly.type
_entity_poly.pdbx_seq_one_letter_code
_entity_poly.pdbx_strand_id
1 'polypeptide(L)'
;MLRLDHLYSIPRDKKDINNICARMCLDCMRNGYIEANEKHTFSLLYEDDAVEFIYQVVKNKLHEKFLYQLSSDHVVSELELASMVQKAMNSTANVITISGDISRCVLSGKCFEKEYGVHAFAKPDEIIEKMAAYMLKHKGVFVEEDQLQLSWWQKLWNKWKWLLSVLVPFAENLI
;
A
#
# COMPACT_ATOMS: atom_id res chain seq x y z
N MET A 1 25.37 10.85 -6.93
CA MET A 1 24.23 9.97 -7.33
C MET A 1 23.44 9.62 -6.08
N LEU A 2 22.10 9.71 -6.14
CA LEU A 2 21.20 9.30 -5.05
C LEU A 2 20.42 8.06 -5.48
N ARG A 3 20.30 7.08 -4.60
CA ARG A 3 19.44 5.91 -4.75
C ARG A 3 18.42 5.92 -3.63
N LEU A 4 17.17 6.05 -4.02
CA LEU A 4 16.03 6.09 -3.10
C LEU A 4 15.49 4.67 -2.89
N ASP A 5 14.99 4.41 -1.70
CA ASP A 5 14.25 3.20 -1.37
C ASP A 5 12.80 3.26 -1.92
N HIS A 6 11.94 2.34 -1.49
CA HIS A 6 10.54 2.32 -1.92
C HIS A 6 9.82 3.57 -1.41
N LEU A 7 9.63 4.52 -2.33
CA LEU A 7 8.90 5.76 -2.02
C LEU A 7 7.41 5.48 -1.87
N TYR A 8 6.81 6.10 -0.86
CA TYR A 8 5.37 6.17 -0.72
C TYR A 8 4.92 7.58 -0.37
N SER A 9 3.75 7.94 -0.86
CA SER A 9 3.15 9.26 -0.70
C SER A 9 1.63 9.16 -0.68
N ILE A 10 0.96 10.18 -0.19
CA ILE A 10 -0.49 10.28 -0.21
C ILE A 10 -0.93 10.65 -1.64
N PRO A 11 -1.66 9.77 -2.36
CA PRO A 11 -2.05 10.05 -3.75
C PRO A 11 -3.08 11.16 -3.81
N ARG A 12 -2.97 12.06 -4.79
CA ARG A 12 -3.93 13.15 -5.02
C ARG A 12 -5.08 12.72 -5.93
N ASP A 13 -4.78 11.82 -6.88
CA ASP A 13 -5.74 11.27 -7.83
C ASP A 13 -5.37 9.82 -8.22
N LYS A 14 -6.14 9.22 -9.17
CA LYS A 14 -5.89 7.85 -9.66
C LYS A 14 -4.51 7.68 -10.32
N LYS A 15 -3.94 8.72 -10.91
CA LYS A 15 -2.66 8.64 -11.62
C LYS A 15 -1.48 8.58 -10.65
N ASP A 16 -1.69 9.06 -9.44
CA ASP A 16 -0.69 9.08 -8.37
C ASP A 16 -0.63 7.75 -7.59
N ILE A 17 -1.45 6.76 -7.93
CA ILE A 17 -1.46 5.44 -7.28
C ILE A 17 -0.30 4.60 -7.81
N ASN A 18 0.93 5.03 -7.51
CA ASN A 18 2.16 4.39 -7.98
C ASN A 18 2.87 3.60 -6.88
N ASN A 19 2.45 3.77 -5.62
CA ASN A 19 3.07 3.09 -4.49
C ASN A 19 2.17 1.96 -3.95
N ILE A 20 2.81 0.98 -3.32
CA ILE A 20 2.15 -0.23 -2.82
C ILE A 20 1.10 0.09 -1.74
N CYS A 21 1.35 1.08 -0.87
CA CYS A 21 0.43 1.46 0.20
C CYS A 21 -0.89 2.01 -0.36
N ALA A 22 -0.80 2.94 -1.33
CA ALA A 22 -1.98 3.51 -1.99
C ALA A 22 -2.74 2.46 -2.81
N ARG A 23 -2.03 1.53 -3.46
CA ARG A 23 -2.65 0.41 -4.17
C ARG A 23 -3.43 -0.49 -3.24
N MET A 24 -2.86 -0.89 -2.11
CA MET A 24 -3.55 -1.70 -1.11
C MET A 24 -4.78 -0.99 -0.51
N CYS A 25 -4.71 0.33 -0.27
CA CYS A 25 -5.87 1.13 0.12
C CYS A 25 -6.97 1.09 -0.95
N LEU A 26 -6.59 1.21 -2.22
CA LEU A 26 -7.53 1.15 -3.34
C LEU A 26 -8.17 -0.23 -3.47
N ASP A 27 -7.40 -1.29 -3.32
CA ASP A 27 -7.88 -2.68 -3.36
C ASP A 27 -8.89 -2.94 -2.23
N CYS A 28 -8.62 -2.42 -1.03
CA CYS A 28 -9.56 -2.41 0.07
C CYS A 28 -10.90 -1.78 -0.29
N MET A 29 -10.87 -0.64 -0.98
CA MET A 29 -12.09 0.10 -1.36
C MET A 29 -12.87 -0.57 -2.49
N ARG A 30 -12.17 -1.20 -3.45
CA ARG A 30 -12.76 -1.77 -4.67
C ARG A 30 -13.14 -3.23 -4.52
N ASN A 31 -12.19 -4.02 -4.05
CA ASN A 31 -12.24 -5.47 -4.15
C ASN A 31 -12.72 -6.12 -2.86
N GLY A 32 -12.56 -5.45 -1.72
CA GLY A 32 -12.83 -6.04 -0.41
C GLY A 32 -11.79 -7.09 -0.01
N TYR A 33 -10.65 -7.12 -0.68
CA TYR A 33 -9.49 -7.94 -0.33
C TYR A 33 -8.19 -7.21 -0.71
N ILE A 34 -7.08 -7.60 -0.09
CA ILE A 34 -5.73 -7.13 -0.36
C ILE A 34 -4.87 -8.36 -0.68
N GLU A 35 -4.19 -8.33 -1.81
CA GLU A 35 -3.19 -9.36 -2.13
C GLU A 35 -1.83 -8.94 -1.55
N ALA A 36 -1.16 -9.86 -0.87
CA ALA A 36 0.16 -9.64 -0.29
C ALA A 36 1.07 -10.86 -0.47
N ASN A 37 2.31 -10.62 -0.90
CA ASN A 37 3.33 -11.66 -1.01
C ASN A 37 4.00 -11.89 0.35
N GLU A 38 3.89 -13.11 0.88
CA GLU A 38 4.46 -13.47 2.18
C GLU A 38 6.00 -13.38 2.25
N LYS A 39 6.67 -13.45 1.09
CA LYS A 39 8.13 -13.47 0.97
C LYS A 39 8.74 -12.14 0.54
N HIS A 40 7.92 -11.13 0.44
CA HIS A 40 8.36 -9.80 0.01
C HIS A 40 8.59 -8.90 1.23
N THR A 41 9.80 -8.37 1.34
CA THR A 41 10.21 -7.47 2.43
C THR A 41 10.99 -6.30 1.85
N PHE A 42 10.66 -5.09 2.28
CA PHE A 42 11.30 -3.87 1.81
C PHE A 42 11.28 -2.79 2.89
N SER A 43 12.09 -1.75 2.73
CA SER A 43 12.00 -0.55 3.54
C SER A 43 11.15 0.51 2.83
N LEU A 44 10.43 1.31 3.63
CA LEU A 44 9.55 2.37 3.14
C LEU A 44 10.19 3.73 3.43
N LEU A 45 10.24 4.59 2.42
CA LEU A 45 10.72 5.97 2.54
C LEU A 45 9.59 6.93 2.18
N TYR A 46 9.16 7.76 3.13
CA TYR A 46 8.14 8.75 2.88
C TYR A 46 8.66 9.87 1.97
N GLU A 47 7.80 10.37 1.08
CA GLU A 47 8.18 11.38 0.07
C GLU A 47 8.76 12.65 0.69
N ASP A 48 8.18 13.16 1.78
CA ASP A 48 8.69 14.38 2.43
C ASP A 48 10.08 14.15 3.05
N ASP A 49 10.35 12.97 3.60
CA ASP A 49 11.68 12.61 4.10
C ASP A 49 12.69 12.56 2.94
N ALA A 50 12.29 12.01 1.80
CA ALA A 50 13.14 11.99 0.61
C ALA A 50 13.44 13.40 0.10
N VAL A 51 12.46 14.30 0.11
CA VAL A 51 12.64 15.72 -0.28
C VAL A 51 13.63 16.41 0.65
N GLU A 52 13.50 16.21 1.97
CA GLU A 52 14.44 16.78 2.95
C GLU A 52 15.86 16.28 2.71
N PHE A 53 16.03 14.98 2.45
CA PHE A 53 17.36 14.42 2.13
C PHE A 53 17.95 15.00 0.85
N ILE A 54 17.16 15.13 -0.21
CA ILE A 54 17.60 15.72 -1.47
C ILE A 54 18.02 17.17 -1.21
N TYR A 55 17.24 17.91 -0.42
CA TYR A 55 17.57 19.30 -0.06
C TYR A 55 18.90 19.39 0.70
N GLN A 56 19.14 18.50 1.67
CA GLN A 56 20.41 18.46 2.42
C GLN A 56 21.61 18.21 1.49
N VAL A 57 21.47 17.27 0.54
CA VAL A 57 22.52 16.98 -0.44
C VAL A 57 22.76 18.16 -1.37
N VAL A 58 21.72 18.82 -1.86
CA VAL A 58 21.86 19.97 -2.77
C VAL A 58 22.45 21.18 -2.06
N LYS A 59 22.08 21.41 -0.79
CA LYS A 59 22.59 22.51 0.01
C LYS A 59 24.09 22.38 0.31
N ASN A 60 24.56 21.16 0.51
CA ASN A 60 25.97 20.90 0.74
C ASN A 60 26.73 20.81 -0.59
N LYS A 61 27.72 21.66 -0.77
CA LYS A 61 28.52 21.71 -2.00
C LYS A 61 29.61 20.65 -2.07
N LEU A 62 30.01 20.09 -0.93
CA LEU A 62 31.06 19.06 -0.82
C LEU A 62 30.41 17.75 -0.39
N HIS A 63 30.66 16.71 -1.14
CA HIS A 63 30.17 15.37 -0.90
C HIS A 63 31.33 14.40 -0.80
N GLU A 64 31.37 13.59 0.25
CA GLU A 64 32.44 12.60 0.44
C GLU A 64 32.27 11.39 -0.48
N LYS A 65 31.03 11.07 -0.85
CA LYS A 65 30.70 9.86 -1.61
C LYS A 65 30.11 10.17 -2.98
N PHE A 66 30.40 9.30 -3.93
CA PHE A 66 29.78 9.34 -5.26
C PHE A 66 28.32 8.85 -5.23
N LEU A 67 27.98 7.94 -4.33
CA LEU A 67 26.66 7.34 -4.20
C LEU A 67 26.20 7.36 -2.75
N TYR A 68 25.02 7.92 -2.53
CA TYR A 68 24.26 7.80 -1.27
C TYR A 68 23.01 6.98 -1.51
N GLN A 69 22.72 6.10 -0.56
CA GLN A 69 21.47 5.37 -0.47
C GLN A 69 20.60 6.05 0.60
N LEU A 70 19.38 6.38 0.24
CA LEU A 70 18.40 7.00 1.15
C LEU A 70 17.35 5.94 1.47
N SER A 71 17.35 5.52 2.71
CA SER A 71 16.46 4.49 3.24
C SER A 71 16.04 4.87 4.64
N SER A 72 14.81 4.52 4.99
CA SER A 72 14.36 4.57 6.38
C SER A 72 14.75 3.28 7.11
N ASP A 73 14.71 3.30 8.43
CA ASP A 73 14.87 2.10 9.27
C ASP A 73 13.58 1.26 9.34
N HIS A 74 12.52 1.69 8.65
CA HIS A 74 11.22 1.03 8.66
C HIS A 74 11.16 -0.08 7.61
N VAL A 75 11.62 -1.26 8.01
CA VAL A 75 11.54 -2.49 7.20
C VAL A 75 10.23 -3.20 7.50
N VAL A 76 9.44 -3.48 6.47
CA VAL A 76 8.14 -4.15 6.57
C VAL A 76 8.03 -5.28 5.54
N SER A 77 7.25 -6.30 5.87
CA SER A 77 6.75 -7.28 4.90
C SER A 77 5.46 -6.77 4.25
N GLU A 78 5.12 -7.29 3.07
CA GLU A 78 3.82 -6.96 2.46
C GLU A 78 2.63 -7.37 3.34
N LEU A 79 2.75 -8.44 4.11
CA LEU A 79 1.69 -8.87 5.03
C LEU A 79 1.50 -7.87 6.19
N GLU A 80 2.60 -7.38 6.77
CA GLU A 80 2.53 -6.33 7.79
C GLU A 80 1.92 -5.06 7.23
N LEU A 81 2.33 -4.67 6.03
CA LEU A 81 1.78 -3.51 5.34
C LEU A 81 0.28 -3.66 5.07
N ALA A 82 -0.15 -4.84 4.58
CA ALA A 82 -1.57 -5.14 4.35
C ALA A 82 -2.39 -5.03 5.66
N SER A 83 -1.82 -5.49 6.77
CA SER A 83 -2.45 -5.38 8.09
C SER A 83 -2.56 -3.93 8.56
N MET A 84 -1.53 -3.10 8.33
CA MET A 84 -1.56 -1.66 8.63
C MET A 84 -2.65 -0.96 7.81
N VAL A 85 -2.72 -1.25 6.51
CA VAL A 85 -3.75 -0.70 5.61
C VAL A 85 -5.15 -1.13 6.04
N GLN A 86 -5.36 -2.42 6.32
CA GLN A 86 -6.64 -2.95 6.78
C GLN A 86 -7.13 -2.23 8.03
N LYS A 87 -6.23 -2.03 9.02
CA LYS A 87 -6.52 -1.29 10.24
C LYS A 87 -6.86 0.18 9.95
N ALA A 88 -6.04 0.87 9.17
CA ALA A 88 -6.21 2.28 8.81
C ALA A 88 -7.51 2.55 8.05
N MET A 89 -7.89 1.62 7.16
CA MET A 89 -9.15 1.67 6.41
C MET A 89 -10.38 1.26 7.24
N ASN A 90 -10.18 0.80 8.48
CA ASN A 90 -11.23 0.18 9.31
C ASN A 90 -12.04 -0.86 8.51
N SER A 91 -11.35 -1.69 7.77
CA SER A 91 -11.92 -2.58 6.77
C SER A 91 -11.92 -4.03 7.24
N THR A 92 -12.96 -4.78 6.84
CA THR A 92 -13.03 -6.24 6.98
C THR A 92 -12.53 -6.95 5.74
N ALA A 93 -11.78 -6.26 4.86
CA ALA A 93 -11.19 -6.84 3.67
C ALA A 93 -10.30 -8.03 4.02
N ASN A 94 -10.39 -9.11 3.26
CA ASN A 94 -9.54 -10.26 3.47
C ASN A 94 -8.13 -10.00 2.95
N VAL A 95 -7.11 -10.39 3.71
CA VAL A 95 -5.73 -10.43 3.19
C VAL A 95 -5.52 -11.80 2.53
N ILE A 96 -5.29 -11.79 1.22
CA ILE A 96 -5.00 -12.98 0.42
C ILE A 96 -3.50 -13.09 0.25
N THR A 97 -2.94 -14.15 0.82
CA THR A 97 -1.50 -14.42 0.66
C THR A 97 -1.25 -15.03 -0.70
N ILE A 98 -0.39 -14.40 -1.47
CA ILE A 98 0.11 -14.92 -2.74
C ILE A 98 1.53 -15.44 -2.57
N SER A 99 1.78 -16.63 -3.14
CA SER A 99 3.14 -17.17 -3.19
C SER A 99 3.88 -16.54 -4.37
N GLY A 100 5.00 -15.93 -4.09
CA GLY A 100 5.91 -15.35 -5.06
C GLY A 100 7.36 -15.71 -4.76
N ASP A 101 8.26 -15.19 -5.56
CA ASP A 101 9.69 -15.30 -5.31
C ASP A 101 10.06 -14.52 -4.05
N ILE A 102 11.12 -14.98 -3.37
CA ILE A 102 11.68 -14.26 -2.24
C ILE A 102 12.29 -12.96 -2.77
N SER A 103 11.77 -11.84 -2.33
CA SER A 103 12.32 -10.52 -2.64
C SER A 103 12.57 -9.74 -1.37
N ARG A 104 13.82 -9.35 -1.18
CA ARG A 104 14.22 -8.47 -0.09
C ARG A 104 14.96 -7.28 -0.66
N CYS A 105 14.33 -6.14 -0.66
CA CYS A 105 14.91 -4.89 -1.10
C CYS A 105 14.98 -3.92 0.08
N VAL A 106 16.11 -3.96 0.79
CA VAL A 106 16.41 -3.10 1.94
C VAL A 106 17.71 -2.40 1.67
N LEU A 107 17.68 -1.09 1.55
CA LEU A 107 18.86 -0.27 1.39
C LEU A 107 19.40 0.14 2.77
N SER A 108 20.65 0.58 2.81
CA SER A 108 21.26 1.11 4.04
C SER A 108 21.55 2.60 3.89
N GLY A 109 20.92 3.41 4.70
CA GLY A 109 21.15 4.87 4.80
C GLY A 109 22.42 5.27 5.57
N LYS A 110 23.16 4.34 6.16
CA LYS A 110 24.27 4.63 7.10
C LYS A 110 25.35 5.57 6.56
N CYS A 111 25.65 5.51 5.26
CA CYS A 111 26.63 6.43 4.67
C CYS A 111 26.10 7.86 4.63
N PHE A 112 24.82 8.04 4.38
CA PHE A 112 24.16 9.33 4.40
C PHE A 112 24.09 9.88 5.83
N GLU A 113 23.64 9.08 6.78
CA GLU A 113 23.53 9.46 8.19
C GLU A 113 24.87 9.89 8.78
N LYS A 114 25.96 9.22 8.41
CA LYS A 114 27.31 9.57 8.87
C LYS A 114 27.74 10.97 8.42
N GLU A 115 27.35 11.40 7.23
CA GLU A 115 27.78 12.67 6.64
C GLU A 115 26.80 13.80 6.96
N TYR A 116 25.49 13.52 6.95
CA TYR A 116 24.42 14.53 7.09
C TYR A 116 23.69 14.47 8.43
N GLY A 117 23.99 13.48 9.26
CA GLY A 117 23.35 13.28 10.55
C GLY A 117 22.15 12.31 10.49
N VAL A 118 21.73 11.89 11.68
CA VAL A 118 20.55 11.01 11.83
C VAL A 118 19.28 11.81 11.62
N HIS A 119 18.36 11.26 10.84
CA HIS A 119 17.04 11.82 10.60
C HIS A 119 15.95 10.99 11.30
N ALA A 120 14.95 11.67 11.87
CA ALA A 120 13.76 11.00 12.41
C ALA A 120 12.76 10.80 11.27
N PHE A 121 12.71 9.58 10.74
CA PHE A 121 11.78 9.23 9.66
C PHE A 121 10.33 9.22 10.11
N ALA A 122 9.43 9.58 9.20
CA ALA A 122 8.01 9.44 9.39
C ALA A 122 7.63 7.96 9.57
N LYS A 123 6.79 7.67 10.55
CA LYS A 123 6.35 6.30 10.81
C LYS A 123 5.33 5.85 9.77
N PRO A 124 5.50 4.66 9.19
CA PRO A 124 4.61 4.16 8.15
C PRO A 124 3.14 4.09 8.56
N ASP A 125 2.84 3.66 9.78
CA ASP A 125 1.48 3.58 10.31
C ASP A 125 0.79 4.94 10.35
N GLU A 126 1.46 5.99 10.82
CA GLU A 126 0.92 7.36 10.85
C GLU A 126 0.62 7.91 9.46
N ILE A 127 1.49 7.63 8.49
CA ILE A 127 1.30 8.10 7.09
C ILE A 127 0.21 7.28 6.39
N ILE A 128 0.15 5.98 6.63
CA ILE A 128 -0.89 5.11 6.08
C ILE A 128 -2.27 5.50 6.62
N GLU A 129 -2.38 5.86 7.90
CA GLU A 129 -3.63 6.37 8.48
C GLU A 129 -4.07 7.69 7.79
N LYS A 130 -3.15 8.62 7.57
CA LYS A 130 -3.44 9.87 6.84
C LYS A 130 -3.86 9.58 5.38
N MET A 131 -3.17 8.66 4.72
CA MET A 131 -3.47 8.23 3.35
C MET A 131 -4.86 7.59 3.27
N ALA A 132 -5.17 6.66 4.15
CA ALA A 132 -6.47 6.00 4.24
C ALA A 132 -7.60 7.01 4.47
N ALA A 133 -7.43 7.92 5.43
CA ALA A 133 -8.40 8.97 5.71
C ALA A 133 -8.62 9.90 4.50
N TYR A 134 -7.55 10.28 3.80
CA TYR A 134 -7.64 11.10 2.59
C TYR A 134 -8.38 10.36 1.47
N MET A 135 -8.01 9.11 1.18
CA MET A 135 -8.61 8.32 0.11
C MET A 135 -10.08 8.00 0.38
N LEU A 136 -10.46 7.71 1.63
CA LEU A 136 -11.84 7.51 2.02
C LEU A 136 -12.68 8.78 1.88
N LYS A 137 -12.14 9.93 2.28
CA LYS A 137 -12.79 11.24 2.14
C LYS A 137 -13.04 11.60 0.67
N HIS A 138 -12.11 11.22 -0.21
CA HIS A 138 -12.16 11.52 -1.64
C HIS A 138 -12.47 10.28 -2.50
N LYS A 139 -13.26 9.36 -1.97
CA LYS A 139 -13.55 8.06 -2.58
C LYS A 139 -13.98 8.15 -4.05
N GLY A 140 -14.82 9.12 -4.42
CA GLY A 140 -15.26 9.33 -5.80
C GLY A 140 -14.14 9.68 -6.79
N VAL A 141 -12.99 10.18 -6.31
CA VAL A 141 -11.80 10.43 -7.15
C VAL A 141 -11.09 9.12 -7.50
N PHE A 142 -11.08 8.16 -6.58
CA PHE A 142 -10.31 6.91 -6.69
C PHE A 142 -11.12 5.73 -7.22
N VAL A 143 -12.43 5.71 -6.93
CA VAL A 143 -13.33 4.61 -7.32
C VAL A 143 -14.49 5.19 -8.11
N GLU A 144 -14.68 4.74 -9.35
CA GLU A 144 -15.82 5.13 -10.17
C GLU A 144 -17.12 4.57 -9.60
N GLU A 145 -18.20 5.34 -9.64
CA GLU A 145 -19.50 4.91 -9.13
C GLU A 145 -20.01 3.65 -9.82
N ASP A 146 -19.73 3.50 -11.11
CA ASP A 146 -20.11 2.31 -11.87
C ASP A 146 -19.44 1.02 -11.35
N GLN A 147 -18.21 1.12 -10.86
CA GLN A 147 -17.51 -0.03 -10.27
C GLN A 147 -18.04 -0.38 -8.86
N LEU A 148 -18.52 0.62 -8.11
CA LEU A 148 -19.19 0.39 -6.82
C LEU A 148 -20.53 -0.32 -7.03
N GLN A 149 -21.26 0.04 -8.07
CA GLN A 149 -22.54 -0.55 -8.41
C GLN A 149 -22.39 -1.99 -8.92
N LEU A 150 -21.39 -2.24 -9.78
CA LEU A 150 -21.04 -3.60 -10.24
C LEU A 150 -20.62 -4.50 -9.06
N SER A 151 -19.83 -4.01 -8.12
CA SER A 151 -19.45 -4.74 -6.91
C SER A 151 -20.68 -5.11 -6.05
N TRP A 152 -21.68 -4.22 -5.96
CA TRP A 152 -22.94 -4.48 -5.27
C TRP A 152 -23.77 -5.53 -6.02
N TRP A 153 -23.90 -5.41 -7.34
CA TRP A 153 -24.58 -6.40 -8.20
C TRP A 153 -23.88 -7.75 -8.19
N GLN A 154 -22.56 -7.79 -8.18
CA GLN A 154 -21.79 -9.04 -8.04
C GLN A 154 -22.04 -9.73 -6.69
N LYS A 155 -22.11 -8.97 -5.59
CA LYS A 155 -22.46 -9.51 -4.26
C LYS A 155 -23.89 -10.04 -4.25
N LEU A 156 -24.83 -9.31 -4.86
CA LEU A 156 -26.21 -9.76 -5.03
C LEU A 156 -26.26 -11.03 -5.88
N TRP A 157 -25.59 -11.05 -7.02
CA TRP A 157 -25.54 -12.18 -7.94
C TRP A 157 -24.97 -13.44 -7.32
N ASN A 158 -23.89 -13.31 -6.54
CA ASN A 158 -23.30 -14.42 -5.80
C ASN A 158 -24.25 -14.94 -4.70
N LYS A 159 -24.98 -14.04 -4.05
CA LYS A 159 -26.03 -14.41 -3.07
C LYS A 159 -27.19 -15.13 -3.73
N TRP A 160 -27.61 -14.71 -4.92
CA TRP A 160 -28.63 -15.39 -5.72
C TRP A 160 -28.18 -16.75 -6.26
N LYS A 161 -26.94 -16.87 -6.73
CA LYS A 161 -26.35 -18.16 -7.13
C LYS A 161 -26.35 -19.15 -5.98
N TRP A 162 -25.97 -18.71 -4.79
CA TRP A 162 -26.00 -19.55 -3.61
C TRP A 162 -27.43 -20.00 -3.26
N LEU A 163 -28.41 -19.07 -3.27
CA LEU A 163 -29.83 -19.41 -3.05
C LEU A 163 -30.36 -20.41 -4.08
N LEU A 164 -30.03 -20.23 -5.35
CA LEU A 164 -30.42 -21.16 -6.40
C LEU A 164 -29.77 -22.54 -6.22
N SER A 165 -28.51 -22.62 -5.82
CA SER A 165 -27.82 -23.89 -5.56
C SER A 165 -28.41 -24.67 -4.38
N VAL A 166 -29.03 -23.98 -3.43
CA VAL A 166 -29.72 -24.58 -2.27
C VAL A 166 -31.17 -24.99 -2.60
N LEU A 167 -31.84 -24.23 -3.47
CA LEU A 167 -33.26 -24.44 -3.77
C LEU A 167 -33.49 -25.45 -4.93
N VAL A 168 -32.60 -25.53 -5.90
CA VAL A 168 -32.71 -26.46 -7.05
C VAL A 168 -32.78 -27.93 -6.64
N PRO A 169 -31.98 -28.44 -5.69
CA PRO A 169 -32.10 -29.81 -5.25
C PRO A 169 -33.42 -30.19 -4.57
N PHE A 170 -34.14 -29.18 -4.03
CA PHE A 170 -35.47 -29.40 -3.44
C PHE A 170 -36.59 -29.45 -4.46
N ALA A 171 -36.42 -28.84 -5.65
CA ALA A 171 -37.41 -28.87 -6.71
C ALA A 171 -37.42 -30.19 -7.46
N GLU A 172 -36.29 -30.88 -7.56
CA GLU A 172 -36.17 -32.23 -8.22
C GLU A 172 -36.74 -33.36 -7.38
N ASN A 173 -36.98 -33.15 -6.08
CA ASN A 173 -37.61 -34.16 -5.21
C ASN A 173 -39.12 -33.98 -5.03
N LEU A 174 -39.74 -33.06 -5.79
CA LEU A 174 -41.19 -32.75 -5.73
C LEU A 174 -41.96 -33.13 -7.01
N ILE A 175 -41.29 -33.79 -7.97
CA ILE A 175 -41.88 -34.42 -9.17
C ILE A 175 -41.61 -35.91 -9.10
#